data_680da7d213660cf715a597dd1839b911
#
_entry.id   680da7d213660cf715a597dd1839b911
#
_cell.length_a   1.000
_cell.length_b   1.000
_cell.length_c   1.000
_cell.angle_alpha   90.00
_cell.angle_beta   90.00
_cell.angle_gamma   90.00
#
_symmetry.space_group_name_H-M   'P 1'
#
loop_
_entity.id
_entity.type
_entity.pdbx_description
1 polymer ?
#
loop_
_entity_poly.entity_id
_entity_poly.type
_entity_poly.pdbx_seq_one_letter_code
_entity_poly.pdbx_strand_id
1 'polypeptide(L)'
;MLGDIDQAALDDAVEILRADGIDAHGVRCDVRKLDDVSHLADEAFRVFGEVHVVFNNAGIAYAGPIVETSHDDWRFVIDVDLWGPIHGVEAFLPRLIAQGGESHIVFTSSFAGLIPNVGLGPYCVAKYGVVALAETLAREVRPNGIGVSVLCPMIVETNLLANTERVRSEDYGPAHSDAQSVQQLASPPDDDSVLNVEDVARLTVEAILANRLYVLPHRAARDSIRRRFDRIDRTFDDQAAEGWEH
;
A
#
# COMPACT_ATOMS: atom_id res chain seq x y z
N MET A 1 -5.95 15.61 -7.38
CA MET A 1 -7.06 14.66 -7.67
C MET A 1 -7.11 13.61 -6.58
N LEU A 2 -8.27 13.36 -5.98
CA LEU A 2 -8.50 12.29 -5.01
C LEU A 2 -9.41 11.23 -5.62
N GLY A 3 -9.14 9.96 -5.31
CA GLY A 3 -10.00 8.82 -5.66
C GLY A 3 -10.33 8.02 -4.41
N ASP A 4 -11.60 7.80 -4.15
CA ASP A 4 -12.09 6.95 -3.05
C ASP A 4 -13.37 6.22 -3.47
N ILE A 5 -13.62 5.06 -2.89
CA ILE A 5 -14.87 4.32 -3.10
C ILE A 5 -16.05 4.95 -2.35
N ASP A 6 -15.77 5.62 -1.23
CA ASP A 6 -16.74 6.32 -0.40
C ASP A 6 -16.92 7.77 -0.87
N GLN A 7 -18.04 8.03 -1.56
CA GLN A 7 -18.32 9.34 -2.10
C GLN A 7 -18.45 10.42 -1.01
N ALA A 8 -19.04 10.11 0.14
CA ALA A 8 -19.24 11.10 1.20
C ALA A 8 -17.90 11.52 1.82
N ALA A 9 -17.04 10.55 2.15
CA ALA A 9 -15.69 10.81 2.67
C ALA A 9 -14.82 11.56 1.63
N LEU A 10 -14.99 11.26 0.35
CA LEU A 10 -14.30 11.95 -0.74
C LEU A 10 -14.73 13.42 -0.84
N ASP A 11 -16.03 13.68 -0.79
CA ASP A 11 -16.57 15.04 -0.86
C ASP A 11 -16.11 15.90 0.33
N ASP A 12 -16.15 15.33 1.54
CA ASP A 12 -15.64 15.99 2.76
C ASP A 12 -14.14 16.34 2.64
N ALA A 13 -13.33 15.38 2.16
CA ALA A 13 -11.89 15.60 1.99
C ALA A 13 -11.59 16.69 0.94
N VAL A 14 -12.33 16.72 -0.15
CA VAL A 14 -12.20 17.74 -1.20
C VAL A 14 -12.59 19.12 -0.65
N GLU A 15 -13.66 19.20 0.16
CA GLU A 15 -14.09 20.45 0.77
C GLU A 15 -13.04 21.00 1.73
N ILE A 16 -12.46 20.15 2.60
CA ILE A 16 -11.38 20.54 3.52
C ILE A 16 -10.19 21.10 2.75
N LEU A 17 -9.72 20.40 1.72
CA LEU A 17 -8.57 20.86 0.92
C LEU A 17 -8.84 22.18 0.21
N ARG A 18 -10.05 22.36 -0.33
CA ARG A 18 -10.45 23.63 -0.96
C ARG A 18 -10.54 24.78 0.02
N ALA A 19 -10.98 24.50 1.25
CA ALA A 19 -11.02 25.52 2.31
C ALA A 19 -9.59 26.00 2.67
N ASP A 20 -8.58 25.13 2.54
CA ASP A 20 -7.18 25.47 2.69
C ASP A 20 -6.55 26.09 1.43
N GLY A 21 -7.34 26.39 0.40
CA GLY A 21 -6.91 27.05 -0.84
C GLY A 21 -6.24 26.10 -1.84
N ILE A 22 -6.37 24.78 -1.67
CA ILE A 22 -5.81 23.78 -2.57
C ILE A 22 -6.82 23.51 -3.70
N ASP A 23 -6.36 23.51 -4.96
CA ASP A 23 -7.17 23.09 -6.10
C ASP A 23 -7.36 21.56 -6.07
N ALA A 24 -8.45 21.12 -5.44
CA ALA A 24 -8.75 19.72 -5.18
C ALA A 24 -10.02 19.28 -5.93
N HIS A 25 -9.95 18.08 -6.51
CA HIS A 25 -11.06 17.43 -7.21
C HIS A 25 -11.17 15.96 -6.76
N GLY A 26 -12.39 15.44 -6.68
CA GLY A 26 -12.70 14.07 -6.31
C GLY A 26 -13.32 13.28 -7.46
N VAL A 27 -12.94 12.03 -7.58
CA VAL A 27 -13.57 11.04 -8.50
C VAL A 27 -13.85 9.77 -7.70
N ARG A 28 -15.11 9.34 -7.67
CA ARG A 28 -15.43 8.05 -7.06
C ARG A 28 -14.70 6.94 -7.80
N CYS A 29 -13.93 6.14 -7.09
CA CYS A 29 -13.04 5.12 -7.67
C CYS A 29 -13.01 3.86 -6.79
N ASP A 30 -13.44 2.75 -7.36
CA ASP A 30 -13.21 1.43 -6.79
C ASP A 30 -11.92 0.85 -7.38
N VAL A 31 -10.85 0.82 -6.60
CA VAL A 31 -9.52 0.38 -7.08
C VAL A 31 -9.47 -1.07 -7.57
N ARG A 32 -10.48 -1.88 -7.21
CA ARG A 32 -10.63 -3.25 -7.72
C ARG A 32 -10.98 -3.31 -9.20
N LYS A 33 -11.40 -2.16 -9.79
CA LYS A 33 -11.85 -2.04 -11.18
C LYS A 33 -10.88 -1.19 -11.97
N LEU A 34 -10.22 -1.80 -12.93
CA LEU A 34 -9.29 -1.08 -13.80
C LEU A 34 -9.96 0.10 -14.52
N ASP A 35 -11.23 -0.06 -14.93
CA ASP A 35 -11.98 1.00 -15.61
C ASP A 35 -12.18 2.24 -14.71
N ASP A 36 -12.46 2.05 -13.42
CA ASP A 36 -12.60 3.15 -12.46
C ASP A 36 -11.26 3.87 -12.27
N VAL A 37 -10.16 3.12 -12.13
CA VAL A 37 -8.80 3.69 -11.99
C VAL A 37 -8.36 4.39 -13.28
N SER A 38 -8.71 3.84 -14.44
CA SER A 38 -8.45 4.47 -15.74
C SER A 38 -9.22 5.78 -15.89
N HIS A 39 -10.49 5.81 -15.45
CA HIS A 39 -11.29 7.04 -15.41
C HIS A 39 -10.71 8.09 -14.46
N LEU A 40 -10.24 7.69 -13.27
CA LEU A 40 -9.54 8.58 -12.35
C LEU A 40 -8.30 9.20 -13.01
N ALA A 41 -7.53 8.40 -13.76
CA ALA A 41 -6.38 8.90 -14.49
C ALA A 41 -6.80 9.87 -15.60
N ASP A 42 -7.84 9.55 -16.40
CA ASP A 42 -8.38 10.45 -17.43
C ASP A 42 -8.77 11.80 -16.86
N GLU A 43 -9.50 11.80 -15.75
CA GLU A 43 -9.94 13.03 -15.09
C GLU A 43 -8.77 13.83 -14.50
N ALA A 44 -7.76 13.16 -13.94
CA ALA A 44 -6.57 13.83 -13.42
C ALA A 44 -5.82 14.60 -14.53
N PHE A 45 -5.57 13.95 -15.66
CA PHE A 45 -4.92 14.59 -16.80
C PHE A 45 -5.81 15.64 -17.46
N ARG A 46 -7.13 15.42 -17.53
CA ARG A 46 -8.08 16.39 -18.09
C ARG A 46 -8.14 17.69 -17.29
N VAL A 47 -8.12 17.58 -15.94
CA VAL A 47 -8.28 18.74 -15.04
C VAL A 47 -6.96 19.49 -14.86
N PHE A 48 -5.86 18.78 -14.63
CA PHE A 48 -4.57 19.38 -14.28
C PHE A 48 -3.56 19.44 -15.43
N GLY A 49 -3.83 18.76 -16.54
CA GLY A 49 -2.94 18.68 -17.70
C GLY A 49 -1.78 17.70 -17.51
N GLU A 50 -1.15 17.71 -16.35
CA GLU A 50 0.01 16.88 -15.99
C GLU A 50 -0.20 16.21 -14.62
N VAL A 51 0.42 15.02 -14.42
CA VAL A 51 0.46 14.30 -13.15
C VAL A 51 1.90 14.05 -12.76
N HIS A 52 2.33 14.55 -11.62
CA HIS A 52 3.71 14.40 -11.15
C HIS A 52 3.85 13.37 -10.05
N VAL A 53 2.82 13.15 -9.22
CA VAL A 53 2.82 12.14 -8.15
C VAL A 53 1.56 11.30 -8.22
N VAL A 54 1.74 9.99 -8.25
CA VAL A 54 0.65 9.01 -8.12
C VAL A 54 0.83 8.27 -6.80
N PHE A 55 -0.20 8.31 -5.95
CA PHE A 55 -0.17 7.67 -4.64
C PHE A 55 -1.17 6.51 -4.60
N ASN A 56 -0.68 5.28 -4.71
CA ASN A 56 -1.46 4.06 -4.55
C ASN A 56 -1.60 3.77 -3.06
N ASN A 57 -2.63 4.34 -2.43
CA ASN A 57 -2.82 4.32 -0.99
C ASN A 57 -4.00 3.48 -0.53
N ALA A 58 -5.02 3.29 -1.36
CA ALA A 58 -6.20 2.51 -1.00
C ALA A 58 -5.81 1.13 -0.47
N GLY A 59 -6.44 0.71 0.61
CA GLY A 59 -6.14 -0.57 1.25
C GLY A 59 -7.14 -0.90 2.35
N ILE A 60 -7.15 -2.17 2.73
CA ILE A 60 -7.98 -2.74 3.79
C ILE A 60 -7.12 -3.58 4.73
N ALA A 61 -7.69 -3.96 5.85
CA ALA A 61 -7.06 -4.87 6.80
C ALA A 61 -7.74 -6.26 6.78
N TYR A 62 -7.00 -7.28 7.16
CA TYR A 62 -7.51 -8.62 7.40
C TYR A 62 -6.78 -9.25 8.58
N ALA A 63 -7.50 -9.95 9.44
CA ALA A 63 -6.91 -10.81 10.46
C ALA A 63 -7.73 -12.08 10.64
N GLY A 64 -7.03 -13.21 10.68
CA GLY A 64 -7.59 -14.54 10.90
C GLY A 64 -6.56 -15.61 10.54
N PRO A 65 -6.65 -16.81 11.15
CA PRO A 65 -5.81 -17.93 10.78
C PRO A 65 -6.03 -18.35 9.32
N ILE A 66 -4.97 -18.71 8.62
CA ILE A 66 -5.07 -19.14 7.19
C ILE A 66 -6.07 -20.28 7.02
N VAL A 67 -6.13 -21.22 7.98
CA VAL A 67 -7.03 -22.38 7.93
C VAL A 67 -8.52 -21.97 7.98
N GLU A 68 -8.83 -20.81 8.53
CA GLU A 68 -10.20 -20.28 8.67
C GLU A 68 -10.52 -19.22 7.60
N THR A 69 -9.52 -18.78 6.84
CA THR A 69 -9.67 -17.77 5.80
C THR A 69 -10.46 -18.31 4.62
N SER A 70 -11.61 -17.72 4.33
CA SER A 70 -12.42 -18.11 3.17
C SER A 70 -11.80 -17.68 1.85
N HIS A 71 -12.27 -18.30 0.74
CA HIS A 71 -11.86 -17.86 -0.60
C HIS A 71 -12.24 -16.41 -0.88
N ASP A 72 -13.37 -15.96 -0.38
CA ASP A 72 -13.85 -14.59 -0.56
C ASP A 72 -13.05 -13.59 0.27
N ASP A 73 -12.55 -13.97 1.45
CA ASP A 73 -11.60 -13.13 2.21
C ASP A 73 -10.29 -12.97 1.45
N TRP A 74 -9.76 -14.06 0.86
CA TRP A 74 -8.59 -14.00 -0.01
C TRP A 74 -8.81 -13.05 -1.19
N ARG A 75 -9.93 -13.23 -1.91
CA ARG A 75 -10.27 -12.37 -3.06
C ARG A 75 -10.36 -10.92 -2.65
N PHE A 76 -11.11 -10.61 -1.60
CA PHE A 76 -11.31 -9.24 -1.15
C PHE A 76 -9.99 -8.52 -0.85
N VAL A 77 -9.09 -9.17 -0.09
CA VAL A 77 -7.80 -8.59 0.25
C VAL A 77 -6.90 -8.43 -0.99
N ILE A 78 -6.83 -9.45 -1.84
CA ILE A 78 -6.00 -9.40 -3.04
C ILE A 78 -6.54 -8.38 -4.05
N ASP A 79 -7.87 -8.31 -4.23
CA ASP A 79 -8.49 -7.37 -5.17
C ASP A 79 -8.23 -5.91 -4.77
N VAL A 80 -8.28 -5.58 -3.48
CA VAL A 80 -8.04 -4.22 -3.01
C VAL A 80 -6.54 -3.94 -2.88
N ASP A 81 -5.82 -4.76 -2.09
CA ASP A 81 -4.48 -4.45 -1.61
C ASP A 81 -3.36 -4.79 -2.60
N LEU A 82 -3.65 -5.59 -3.64
CA LEU A 82 -2.67 -5.96 -4.65
C LEU A 82 -3.11 -5.54 -6.07
N TRP A 83 -4.32 -5.92 -6.51
CA TRP A 83 -4.81 -5.50 -7.81
C TRP A 83 -5.01 -3.99 -7.88
N GLY A 84 -5.47 -3.33 -6.81
CA GLY A 84 -5.58 -1.87 -6.77
C GLY A 84 -4.30 -1.15 -7.16
N PRO A 85 -3.16 -1.38 -6.47
CA PRO A 85 -1.85 -0.85 -6.87
C PRO A 85 -1.40 -1.23 -8.29
N ILE A 86 -1.70 -2.45 -8.75
CA ILE A 86 -1.40 -2.88 -10.13
C ILE A 86 -2.20 -2.04 -11.13
N HIS A 87 -3.51 -1.87 -10.92
CA HIS A 87 -4.36 -1.01 -11.76
C HIS A 87 -3.87 0.45 -11.78
N GLY A 88 -3.36 0.95 -10.63
CA GLY A 88 -2.74 2.26 -10.58
C GLY A 88 -1.51 2.36 -11.50
N VAL A 89 -0.67 1.34 -11.53
CA VAL A 89 0.46 1.28 -12.47
C VAL A 89 -0.04 1.20 -13.92
N GLU A 90 -0.98 0.31 -14.22
CA GLU A 90 -1.52 0.13 -15.58
C GLU A 90 -2.16 1.42 -16.12
N ALA A 91 -2.92 2.15 -15.29
CA ALA A 91 -3.60 3.35 -15.73
C ALA A 91 -2.68 4.59 -15.85
N PHE A 92 -1.73 4.75 -14.94
CA PHE A 92 -0.93 5.97 -14.88
C PHE A 92 0.45 5.85 -15.56
N LEU A 93 1.15 4.72 -15.43
CA LEU A 93 2.54 4.61 -15.89
C LEU A 93 2.72 4.92 -17.38
N PRO A 94 1.91 4.40 -18.31
CA PRO A 94 2.08 4.72 -19.73
C PRO A 94 1.95 6.22 -20.02
N ARG A 95 1.09 6.91 -19.26
CA ARG A 95 0.84 8.35 -19.40
C ARG A 95 1.98 9.17 -18.82
N LEU A 96 2.53 8.77 -17.66
CA LEU A 96 3.70 9.41 -17.06
C LEU A 96 4.93 9.29 -17.99
N ILE A 97 5.13 8.12 -18.61
CA ILE A 97 6.20 7.93 -19.59
C ILE A 97 5.99 8.83 -20.81
N ALA A 98 4.76 8.92 -21.32
CA ALA A 98 4.43 9.76 -22.48
C ALA A 98 4.53 11.27 -22.17
N GLN A 99 4.17 11.68 -20.94
CA GLN A 99 4.31 13.04 -20.44
C GLN A 99 5.79 13.46 -20.41
N GLY A 100 6.66 12.54 -19.98
CA GLY A 100 8.07 12.85 -19.74
C GLY A 100 8.28 13.74 -18.49
N GLY A 101 9.52 14.13 -18.25
CA GLY A 101 9.88 14.95 -17.08
C GLY A 101 9.93 14.14 -15.77
N GLU A 102 10.03 14.85 -14.65
CA GLU A 102 10.11 14.24 -13.33
C GLU A 102 8.72 13.85 -12.83
N SER A 103 8.54 12.59 -12.46
CA SER A 103 7.34 12.10 -11.79
C SER A 103 7.67 11.02 -10.76
N HIS A 104 6.71 10.67 -9.89
CA HIS A 104 6.94 9.73 -8.81
C HIS A 104 5.71 8.87 -8.56
N ILE A 105 5.92 7.57 -8.37
CA ILE A 105 4.85 6.64 -7.98
C ILE A 105 5.11 6.15 -6.56
N VAL A 106 4.12 6.31 -5.69
CA VAL A 106 4.17 5.90 -4.29
C VAL A 106 3.20 4.74 -4.08
N PHE A 107 3.63 3.77 -3.30
CA PHE A 107 2.81 2.65 -2.86
C PHE A 107 2.72 2.61 -1.34
N THR A 108 1.51 2.44 -0.81
CA THR A 108 1.31 2.08 0.60
C THR A 108 1.27 0.56 0.74
N SER A 109 2.41 0.01 1.18
CA SER A 109 2.50 -1.36 1.65
C SER A 109 2.27 -1.40 3.17
N SER A 110 3.03 -2.20 3.88
CA SER A 110 3.01 -2.36 5.33
C SER A 110 4.32 -2.99 5.79
N PHE A 111 4.62 -2.95 7.07
CA PHE A 111 5.61 -3.82 7.67
C PHE A 111 5.31 -5.31 7.41
N ALA A 112 4.03 -5.67 7.28
CA ALA A 112 3.57 -6.99 6.85
C ALA A 112 3.98 -7.35 5.41
N GLY A 113 4.45 -6.42 4.60
CA GLY A 113 5.08 -6.65 3.30
C GLY A 113 6.58 -6.96 3.37
N LEU A 114 7.18 -6.86 4.55
CA LEU A 114 8.59 -7.16 4.79
C LEU A 114 8.79 -8.33 5.76
N ILE A 115 7.87 -8.49 6.72
CA ILE A 115 7.89 -9.55 7.74
C ILE A 115 6.52 -10.21 7.77
N PRO A 116 6.44 -11.55 7.59
CA PRO A 116 5.17 -12.26 7.70
C PRO A 116 4.73 -12.32 9.17
N ASN A 117 3.46 -12.03 9.42
CA ASN A 117 2.85 -12.08 10.74
C ASN A 117 1.80 -13.19 10.80
N VAL A 118 1.75 -13.89 11.92
CA VAL A 118 0.71 -14.89 12.21
C VAL A 118 -0.66 -14.20 12.18
N GLY A 119 -1.64 -14.84 11.56
CA GLY A 119 -3.01 -14.30 11.47
C GLY A 119 -3.21 -13.24 10.38
N LEU A 120 -2.18 -12.85 9.62
CA LEU A 120 -2.28 -11.85 8.55
C LEU A 120 -2.01 -12.46 7.16
N GLY A 121 -2.31 -13.74 6.93
CA GLY A 121 -1.94 -14.45 5.72
C GLY A 121 -2.24 -13.72 4.41
N PRO A 122 -3.51 -13.45 4.06
CA PRO A 122 -3.88 -12.73 2.84
C PRO A 122 -3.24 -11.33 2.76
N TYR A 123 -3.27 -10.60 3.86
CA TYR A 123 -2.69 -9.27 3.96
C TYR A 123 -1.17 -9.27 3.71
N CYS A 124 -0.44 -10.20 4.33
CA CYS A 124 0.99 -10.35 4.07
C CYS A 124 1.26 -10.65 2.59
N VAL A 125 0.53 -11.58 1.97
CA VAL A 125 0.70 -11.92 0.55
C VAL A 125 0.51 -10.69 -0.33
N ALA A 126 -0.55 -9.92 -0.11
CA ALA A 126 -0.80 -8.70 -0.87
C ALA A 126 0.31 -7.67 -0.67
N LYS A 127 0.65 -7.37 0.59
CA LYS A 127 1.65 -6.32 0.90
C LYS A 127 3.08 -6.70 0.50
N TYR A 128 3.46 -7.99 0.52
CA TYR A 128 4.70 -8.47 -0.11
C TYR A 128 4.67 -8.26 -1.63
N GLY A 129 3.52 -8.54 -2.27
CA GLY A 129 3.34 -8.28 -3.70
C GLY A 129 3.54 -6.81 -4.05
N VAL A 130 3.03 -5.90 -3.23
CA VAL A 130 3.23 -4.44 -3.41
C VAL A 130 4.70 -4.04 -3.27
N VAL A 131 5.43 -4.60 -2.29
CA VAL A 131 6.87 -4.35 -2.17
C VAL A 131 7.62 -4.83 -3.41
N ALA A 132 7.35 -6.07 -3.85
CA ALA A 132 7.98 -6.63 -5.05
C ALA A 132 7.66 -5.81 -6.31
N LEU A 133 6.40 -5.34 -6.45
CA LEU A 133 5.99 -4.45 -7.55
C LEU A 133 6.79 -3.14 -7.53
N ALA A 134 6.90 -2.49 -6.38
CA ALA A 134 7.62 -1.24 -6.23
C ALA A 134 9.13 -1.40 -6.52
N GLU A 135 9.76 -2.47 -6.00
CA GLU A 135 11.18 -2.76 -6.22
C GLU A 135 11.49 -3.03 -7.70
N THR A 136 10.62 -3.78 -8.36
CA THR A 136 10.76 -4.07 -9.80
C THR A 136 10.55 -2.82 -10.63
N LEU A 137 9.45 -2.11 -10.38
CA LEU A 137 9.10 -0.89 -11.10
C LEU A 137 10.20 0.18 -10.98
N ALA A 138 10.76 0.37 -9.79
CA ALA A 138 11.83 1.36 -9.56
C ALA A 138 13.06 1.14 -10.46
N ARG A 139 13.36 -0.11 -10.82
CA ARG A 139 14.45 -0.45 -11.73
C ARG A 139 14.07 -0.22 -13.18
N GLU A 140 12.84 -0.58 -13.56
CA GLU A 140 12.34 -0.49 -14.93
C GLU A 140 12.13 0.95 -15.38
N VAL A 141 11.58 1.82 -14.50
CA VAL A 141 11.23 3.21 -14.87
C VAL A 141 12.34 4.23 -14.65
N ARG A 142 13.48 3.81 -14.08
CA ARG A 142 14.63 4.68 -13.86
C ARG A 142 15.10 5.41 -15.12
N PRO A 143 15.16 4.78 -16.31
CA PRO A 143 15.52 5.47 -17.55
C PRO A 143 14.53 6.55 -17.97
N ASN A 144 13.28 6.49 -17.50
CA ASN A 144 12.23 7.45 -17.80
C ASN A 144 12.21 8.66 -16.85
N GLY A 145 13.11 8.72 -15.84
CA GLY A 145 13.11 9.79 -14.84
C GLY A 145 11.98 9.68 -13.81
N ILE A 146 11.32 8.52 -13.71
CA ILE A 146 10.22 8.29 -12.78
C ILE A 146 10.79 7.70 -11.49
N GLY A 147 10.53 8.37 -10.36
CA GLY A 147 10.86 7.87 -9.03
C GLY A 147 9.81 6.88 -8.51
N VAL A 148 10.23 6.03 -7.58
CA VAL A 148 9.31 5.09 -6.91
C VAL A 148 9.62 5.05 -5.42
N SER A 149 8.56 5.10 -4.60
CA SER A 149 8.66 4.90 -3.15
C SER A 149 7.63 3.86 -2.67
N VAL A 150 8.00 3.07 -1.69
CA VAL A 150 7.12 2.13 -0.98
C VAL A 150 7.15 2.43 0.51
N LEU A 151 5.99 2.82 1.03
CA LEU A 151 5.75 3.10 2.44
C LEU A 151 5.40 1.79 3.15
N CYS A 152 6.18 1.40 4.15
CA CYS A 152 5.99 0.17 4.92
C CYS A 152 5.83 0.50 6.41
N PRO A 153 4.69 1.05 6.83
CA PRO A 153 4.44 1.39 8.23
C PRO A 153 4.08 0.15 9.04
N MET A 154 4.26 0.25 10.36
CA MET A 154 3.57 -0.60 11.34
C MET A 154 2.22 0.03 11.65
N ILE A 155 1.93 0.32 12.91
CA ILE A 155 0.64 0.88 13.31
C ILE A 155 0.67 2.41 13.14
N VAL A 156 -0.32 2.92 12.42
CA VAL A 156 -0.57 4.35 12.25
C VAL A 156 -2.01 4.62 12.67
N GLU A 157 -2.23 5.73 13.33
CA GLU A 157 -3.54 6.16 13.83
C GLU A 157 -4.47 6.50 12.66
N THR A 158 -5.19 5.51 12.11
CA THR A 158 -6.05 5.64 10.94
C THR A 158 -7.38 4.92 11.13
N ASN A 159 -8.32 5.19 10.23
CA ASN A 159 -9.63 4.51 10.18
C ASN A 159 -9.60 3.19 9.39
N LEU A 160 -8.44 2.59 9.14
CA LEU A 160 -8.28 1.43 8.26
C LEU A 160 -9.23 0.28 8.63
N LEU A 161 -9.35 -0.05 9.92
CA LEU A 161 -10.18 -1.15 10.39
C LEU A 161 -11.67 -0.87 10.16
N ALA A 162 -12.15 0.30 10.60
CA ALA A 162 -13.55 0.70 10.41
C ALA A 162 -13.91 0.80 8.92
N ASN A 163 -13.00 1.27 8.09
CA ASN A 163 -13.20 1.36 6.66
C ASN A 163 -13.27 -0.03 6.00
N THR A 164 -12.48 -1.01 6.46
CA THR A 164 -12.48 -2.37 5.91
C THR A 164 -13.86 -3.00 5.95
N GLU A 165 -14.54 -2.94 7.09
CA GLU A 165 -15.89 -3.50 7.25
C GLU A 165 -16.90 -2.77 6.34
N ARG A 166 -16.79 -1.45 6.26
CA ARG A 166 -17.73 -0.61 5.50
C ARG A 166 -17.62 -0.82 3.98
N VAL A 167 -16.42 -1.06 3.46
CA VAL A 167 -16.21 -1.18 1.99
C VAL A 167 -16.33 -2.62 1.48
N ARG A 168 -16.52 -3.59 2.36
CA ARG A 168 -16.74 -4.98 1.93
C ARG A 168 -18.09 -5.08 1.24
N SER A 169 -18.09 -5.34 -0.05
CA SER A 169 -19.30 -5.53 -0.83
C SER A 169 -19.91 -6.91 -0.62
N GLU A 170 -21.22 -7.05 -0.96
CA GLU A 170 -21.93 -8.32 -0.91
C GLU A 170 -21.29 -9.43 -1.76
N ASP A 171 -20.51 -9.05 -2.78
CA ASP A 171 -19.78 -9.98 -3.66
C ASP A 171 -18.76 -10.88 -2.93
N TYR A 172 -18.33 -10.49 -1.74
CA TYR A 172 -17.37 -11.24 -0.92
C TYR A 172 -18.02 -11.92 0.30
N GLY A 173 -19.35 -11.87 0.41
CA GLY A 173 -20.05 -12.47 1.53
C GLY A 173 -19.63 -11.90 2.90
N PRO A 174 -20.04 -12.54 4.01
CA PRO A 174 -19.69 -12.10 5.35
C PRO A 174 -18.20 -12.24 5.62
N ALA A 175 -17.63 -11.29 6.37
CA ALA A 175 -16.22 -11.34 6.80
C ALA A 175 -16.04 -12.46 7.83
N HIS A 176 -14.92 -13.21 7.72
CA HIS A 176 -14.48 -14.16 8.74
C HIS A 176 -13.43 -13.53 9.68
N SER A 177 -12.94 -12.34 9.33
CA SER A 177 -12.15 -11.52 10.25
C SER A 177 -13.05 -10.64 11.09
N ASP A 178 -12.72 -10.46 12.35
CA ASP A 178 -13.39 -9.47 13.20
C ASP A 178 -12.41 -8.34 13.61
N ALA A 179 -12.98 -7.14 13.82
CA ALA A 179 -12.19 -5.97 14.16
C ALA A 179 -11.37 -6.14 15.46
N GLN A 180 -11.85 -6.94 16.41
CA GLN A 180 -11.13 -7.22 17.65
C GLN A 180 -9.88 -8.06 17.39
N SER A 181 -9.99 -9.11 16.56
CA SER A 181 -8.85 -9.94 16.16
C SER A 181 -7.81 -9.12 15.39
N VAL A 182 -8.26 -8.26 14.46
CA VAL A 182 -7.36 -7.34 13.75
C VAL A 182 -6.66 -6.41 14.72
N GLN A 183 -7.38 -5.80 15.66
CA GLN A 183 -6.81 -4.89 16.63
C GLN A 183 -5.84 -5.57 17.62
N GLN A 184 -6.12 -6.81 18.05
CA GLN A 184 -5.20 -7.58 18.88
C GLN A 184 -3.88 -7.91 18.18
N LEU A 185 -3.94 -8.28 16.90
CA LEU A 185 -2.74 -8.57 16.11
C LEU A 185 -1.96 -7.31 15.74
N ALA A 186 -2.64 -6.19 15.62
CA ALA A 186 -2.05 -4.89 15.34
C ALA A 186 -1.62 -4.13 16.60
N SER A 187 -1.99 -4.60 17.81
CA SER A 187 -1.63 -3.92 19.06
C SER A 187 -0.12 -3.97 19.29
N PRO A 188 0.52 -2.84 19.38
CA PRO A 188 1.95 -2.79 19.69
C PRO A 188 2.19 -3.20 21.15
N PRO A 189 3.35 -3.79 21.46
CA PRO A 189 3.73 -4.08 22.82
C PRO A 189 3.93 -2.83 23.69
N ASP A 190 4.16 -1.67 23.04
CA ASP A 190 4.39 -0.38 23.69
C ASP A 190 3.64 0.75 22.95
N ASP A 191 3.12 1.72 23.69
CA ASP A 191 2.37 2.88 23.20
C ASP A 191 3.19 3.79 22.25
N ASP A 192 4.53 3.82 22.43
CA ASP A 192 5.48 4.56 21.61
C ASP A 192 5.63 4.04 20.16
N SER A 193 4.96 2.94 19.81
CA SER A 193 5.04 2.33 18.48
C SER A 193 3.88 2.70 17.55
N VAL A 194 2.91 3.50 18.01
CA VAL A 194 1.86 4.08 17.16
C VAL A 194 2.30 5.45 16.68
N LEU A 195 2.32 5.65 15.37
CA LEU A 195 2.64 6.95 14.78
C LEU A 195 1.38 7.69 14.36
N ASN A 196 1.41 9.02 14.47
CA ASN A 196 0.37 9.86 13.89
C ASN A 196 0.51 9.95 12.36
N VAL A 197 -0.57 10.32 11.70
CA VAL A 197 -0.64 10.39 10.23
C VAL A 197 0.30 11.47 9.69
N GLU A 198 0.42 12.60 10.37
CA GLU A 198 1.22 13.76 9.94
C GLU A 198 2.70 13.43 9.84
N ASP A 199 3.25 12.70 10.82
CA ASP A 199 4.66 12.28 10.79
C ASP A 199 4.94 11.30 9.67
N VAL A 200 4.04 10.33 9.44
CA VAL A 200 4.16 9.37 8.35
C VAL A 200 4.05 10.08 6.99
N ALA A 201 3.13 11.02 6.84
CA ALA A 201 2.96 11.81 5.63
C ALA A 201 4.22 12.66 5.35
N ARG A 202 4.75 13.36 6.36
CA ARG A 202 5.99 14.14 6.24
C ARG A 202 7.17 13.31 5.78
N LEU A 203 7.40 12.15 6.43
CA LEU A 203 8.48 11.22 6.03
C LEU A 203 8.31 10.71 4.60
N THR A 204 7.06 10.51 4.17
CA THR A 204 6.76 10.06 2.81
C THR A 204 7.07 11.16 1.79
N VAL A 205 6.69 12.40 2.07
CA VAL A 205 7.03 13.55 1.20
C VAL A 205 8.55 13.73 1.13
N GLU A 206 9.27 13.65 2.25
CA GLU A 206 10.74 13.72 2.27
C GLU A 206 11.37 12.59 1.42
N ALA A 207 10.78 11.40 1.41
CA ALA A 207 11.26 10.27 0.62
C ALA A 207 11.03 10.50 -0.89
N ILE A 208 9.87 11.05 -1.27
CA ILE A 208 9.57 11.44 -2.66
C ILE A 208 10.61 12.45 -3.15
N LEU A 209 10.81 13.53 -2.41
CA LEU A 209 11.76 14.59 -2.76
C LEU A 209 13.22 14.09 -2.84
N ALA A 210 13.57 13.10 -2.04
CA ALA A 210 14.90 12.50 -2.03
C ALA A 210 15.02 11.26 -2.95
N ASN A 211 13.98 10.91 -3.69
CA ASN A 211 13.86 9.70 -4.53
C ASN A 211 14.31 8.43 -3.79
N ARG A 212 13.80 8.23 -2.56
CA ARG A 212 14.10 7.05 -1.74
C ARG A 212 13.06 5.97 -2.00
N LEU A 213 13.53 4.76 -2.30
CA LEU A 213 12.63 3.61 -2.54
C LEU A 213 11.84 3.22 -1.28
N TYR A 214 12.50 3.06 -0.12
CA TYR A 214 11.82 2.61 1.09
C TYR A 214 11.52 3.76 2.05
N VAL A 215 10.29 3.81 2.53
CA VAL A 215 9.85 4.67 3.64
C VAL A 215 9.48 3.78 4.81
N LEU A 216 10.34 3.76 5.84
CA LEU A 216 10.24 2.90 7.02
C LEU A 216 10.08 3.77 8.28
N PRO A 217 8.86 4.23 8.61
CA PRO A 217 8.65 5.17 9.70
C PRO A 217 9.03 4.61 11.07
N HIS A 218 8.84 3.31 11.28
CA HIS A 218 9.00 2.65 12.57
C HIS A 218 10.41 2.06 12.73
N ARG A 219 11.25 2.71 13.51
CA ARG A 219 12.63 2.28 13.75
C ARG A 219 12.73 0.91 14.43
N ALA A 220 11.75 0.56 15.26
CA ALA A 220 11.67 -0.74 15.93
C ALA A 220 11.60 -1.94 14.97
N ALA A 221 11.11 -1.72 13.74
CA ALA A 221 11.02 -2.73 12.69
C ALA A 221 12.37 -3.32 12.24
N ARG A 222 13.47 -2.56 12.44
CA ARG A 222 14.80 -2.86 11.87
C ARG A 222 15.33 -4.24 12.23
N ASP A 223 15.25 -4.61 13.51
CA ASP A 223 15.85 -5.87 13.98
C ASP A 223 15.07 -7.09 13.50
N SER A 224 13.77 -6.97 13.29
CA SER A 224 12.95 -8.04 12.72
C SER A 224 13.30 -8.28 11.24
N ILE A 225 13.54 -7.22 10.48
CA ILE A 225 14.01 -7.31 9.08
C ILE A 225 15.38 -7.99 9.04
N ARG A 226 16.33 -7.58 9.88
CA ARG A 226 17.64 -8.21 9.98
C ARG A 226 17.52 -9.71 10.26
N ARG A 227 16.83 -10.09 11.33
CA ARG A 227 16.66 -11.50 11.71
C ARG A 227 16.05 -12.35 10.60
N ARG A 228 15.14 -11.77 9.79
CA ARG A 228 14.58 -12.49 8.63
C ARG A 228 15.64 -12.75 7.57
N PHE A 229 16.41 -11.74 7.18
CA PHE A 229 17.45 -11.90 6.16
C PHE A 229 18.60 -12.78 6.64
N ASP A 230 19.05 -12.63 7.89
CA ASP A 230 20.07 -13.50 8.49
C ASP A 230 19.65 -14.99 8.52
N ARG A 231 18.35 -15.26 8.70
CA ARG A 231 17.82 -16.62 8.65
C ARG A 231 17.84 -17.18 7.22
N ILE A 232 17.50 -16.36 6.23
CA ILE A 232 17.54 -16.76 4.82
C ILE A 232 19.00 -17.02 4.40
N ASP A 233 19.90 -16.11 4.77
CA ASP A 233 21.32 -16.21 4.44
C ASP A 233 21.96 -17.47 5.03
N ARG A 234 21.72 -17.76 6.31
CA ARG A 234 22.22 -18.99 6.97
C ARG A 234 21.78 -20.29 6.28
N THR A 235 20.65 -20.27 5.56
CA THR A 235 20.21 -21.48 4.83
C THR A 235 21.20 -21.90 3.77
N PHE A 236 21.95 -20.97 3.17
CA PHE A 236 23.02 -21.32 2.21
C PHE A 236 24.18 -22.04 2.91
N ASP A 237 24.58 -21.58 4.09
CA ASP A 237 25.64 -22.25 4.87
C ASP A 237 25.23 -23.65 5.33
N ASP A 238 23.97 -23.79 5.80
CA ASP A 238 23.42 -25.08 6.23
C ASP A 238 23.38 -26.07 5.05
N GLN A 239 22.93 -25.65 3.87
CA GLN A 239 22.89 -26.47 2.66
C GLN A 239 24.28 -26.86 2.16
N ALA A 240 25.25 -25.94 2.23
CA ALA A 240 26.63 -26.25 1.87
C ALA A 240 27.24 -27.33 2.83
N ALA A 241 26.95 -27.22 4.13
CA ALA A 241 27.37 -28.23 5.12
C ALA A 241 26.72 -29.60 4.88
N GLU A 242 25.56 -29.66 4.26
CA GLU A 242 24.89 -30.91 3.83
C GLU A 242 25.37 -31.44 2.48
N GLY A 243 26.35 -30.78 1.84
CA GLY A 243 26.96 -31.21 0.58
C GLY A 243 26.28 -30.69 -0.69
N TRP A 244 25.46 -29.65 -0.57
CA TRP A 244 24.84 -28.92 -1.71
C TRP A 244 25.79 -27.82 -2.21
N GLU A 245 26.93 -28.22 -2.74
CA GLU A 245 27.89 -27.32 -3.39
C GLU A 245 27.59 -27.23 -4.89
N HIS A 246 26.86 -26.18 -5.32
CA HIS A 246 26.68 -25.86 -6.75
C HIS A 246 26.76 -24.36 -6.97
#